data_de29b2b0400358940c65f9fcb067b6ab
#
_entry.id   de29b2b0400358940c65f9fcb067b6ab
#
_cell.length_a   1.000
_cell.length_b   1.000
_cell.length_c   1.000
_cell.angle_alpha   90.00
_cell.angle_beta   90.00
_cell.angle_gamma   90.00
#
_symmetry.space_group_name_H-M   'P 1'
#
loop_
_entity.id
_entity.type
_entity.pdbx_description
1 polymer ?
#
loop_
_entity_poly.entity_id
_entity_poly.type
_entity_poly.pdbx_seq_one_letter_code
_entity_poly.pdbx_strand_id
1 'polypeptide(L)'
;MAKLIDITGKALSGEWGIDDETGEGVPVLRTTNFTNEGVVNYNDVITRTITKKNIDQKFLRKGDIIIEKSGGSDKFPVGRVIYFDGDENTYLFNNFTGLLRVKDKKIWNSKYVFYSLFANYRRGGTRAFENKTTGIHNLKTDDFVSRFDIYELPIKEQNLICEKMDKIYNIIK
;
A
#
# COMPACT_ATOMS: atom_id res chain seq x y z
N MET A 1 2.37 -8.89 19.98
CA MET A 1 2.18 -9.03 18.52
C MET A 1 0.71 -8.83 18.18
N ALA A 2 0.42 -7.97 17.20
CA ALA A 2 -0.93 -7.75 16.70
C ALA A 2 -1.00 -8.18 15.23
N LYS A 3 -2.14 -8.73 14.81
CA LYS A 3 -2.36 -9.10 13.41
C LYS A 3 -2.66 -7.85 12.58
N LEU A 4 -2.11 -7.81 11.38
CA LEU A 4 -2.35 -6.69 10.46
C LEU A 4 -3.86 -6.48 10.22
N ILE A 5 -4.63 -7.56 10.10
CA ILE A 5 -6.08 -7.47 9.91
C ILE A 5 -6.80 -6.76 11.08
N ASP A 6 -6.28 -6.87 12.29
CA ASP A 6 -6.85 -6.19 13.45
C ASP A 6 -6.54 -4.69 13.42
N ILE A 7 -5.41 -4.32 12.83
CA ILE A 7 -4.93 -2.94 12.71
C ILE A 7 -5.63 -2.20 11.58
N THR A 8 -5.79 -2.83 10.42
CA THR A 8 -6.27 -2.18 9.20
C THR A 8 -7.61 -2.69 8.70
N GLY A 9 -8.06 -3.87 9.15
CA GLY A 9 -9.10 -4.60 8.46
C GLY A 9 -8.56 -5.27 7.19
N LYS A 10 -9.47 -5.83 6.40
CA LYS A 10 -9.13 -6.40 5.09
C LYS A 10 -8.66 -5.30 4.13
N ALA A 11 -7.76 -5.64 3.22
CA ALA A 11 -7.37 -4.70 2.16
C ALA A 11 -8.59 -4.36 1.29
N LEU A 12 -8.83 -3.07 1.08
CA LEU A 12 -9.86 -2.61 0.16
C LEU A 12 -9.34 -2.75 -1.28
N SER A 13 -10.16 -3.30 -2.16
CA SER A 13 -9.85 -3.40 -3.58
C SER A 13 -9.94 -2.05 -4.26
N GLY A 14 -9.04 -1.81 -5.22
CA GLY A 14 -9.03 -0.59 -6.01
C GLY A 14 -10.12 -0.51 -7.07
N GLU A 15 -10.18 0.65 -7.73
CA GLU A 15 -11.10 0.94 -8.82
C GLU A 15 -10.32 1.38 -10.05
N TRP A 16 -10.68 0.84 -11.21
CA TRP A 16 -10.03 1.20 -12.47
C TRP A 16 -10.90 2.11 -13.34
N GLY A 17 -12.21 1.90 -13.30
CA GLY A 17 -13.14 2.65 -14.14
C GLY A 17 -12.97 2.34 -15.63
N ILE A 18 -13.30 3.35 -16.46
CA ILE A 18 -13.18 3.30 -17.91
C ILE A 18 -12.22 4.41 -18.39
N ASP A 19 -11.86 4.39 -19.67
CA ASP A 19 -10.98 5.39 -20.27
C ASP A 19 -11.56 6.80 -20.09
N ASP A 20 -10.65 7.73 -19.76
CA ASP A 20 -10.97 9.15 -19.61
C ASP A 20 -10.63 9.88 -20.92
N GLU A 21 -11.64 10.14 -21.72
CA GLU A 21 -11.49 10.85 -23.00
C GLU A 21 -11.32 12.36 -22.85
N THR A 22 -11.65 12.88 -21.66
CA THR A 22 -11.66 14.35 -21.41
C THR A 22 -10.37 14.86 -20.75
N GLY A 23 -9.65 13.98 -20.07
CA GLY A 23 -8.50 14.37 -19.22
C GLY A 23 -8.90 14.98 -17.88
N GLU A 24 -10.21 15.04 -17.56
CA GLU A 24 -10.76 15.59 -16.31
C GLU A 24 -11.16 14.51 -15.29
N GLY A 25 -10.79 13.28 -15.57
CA GLY A 25 -11.11 12.14 -14.70
C GLY A 25 -10.32 12.13 -13.39
N VAL A 26 -10.52 11.07 -12.62
CA VAL A 26 -9.86 10.86 -11.34
C VAL A 26 -8.46 10.27 -11.58
N PRO A 27 -7.39 10.83 -10.98
CA PRO A 27 -6.07 10.21 -11.05
C PRO A 27 -6.06 8.88 -10.27
N VAL A 28 -5.56 7.84 -10.92
CA VAL A 28 -5.52 6.48 -10.38
C VAL A 28 -4.09 5.96 -10.35
N LEU A 29 -3.60 5.60 -9.17
CA LEU A 29 -2.28 5.01 -8.99
C LEU A 29 -2.28 3.54 -9.44
N ARG A 30 -1.19 3.15 -10.08
CA ARG A 30 -0.93 1.79 -10.55
C ARG A 30 0.37 1.26 -9.92
N THR A 31 0.64 -0.02 -10.09
CA THR A 31 1.91 -0.61 -9.66
C THR A 31 3.13 0.05 -10.30
N THR A 32 2.99 0.61 -11.50
CA THR A 32 4.04 1.41 -12.17
C THR A 32 4.38 2.71 -11.45
N ASN A 33 3.49 3.19 -10.58
CA ASN A 33 3.74 4.34 -9.72
C ASN A 33 4.43 3.98 -8.40
N PHE A 34 4.64 2.69 -8.11
CA PHE A 34 5.34 2.22 -6.93
C PHE A 34 6.84 2.27 -7.15
N THR A 35 7.56 2.86 -6.21
CA THR A 35 9.03 2.80 -6.19
C THR A 35 9.51 1.70 -5.25
N ASN A 36 10.77 1.28 -5.42
CA ASN A 36 11.40 0.32 -4.53
C ASN A 36 11.74 0.89 -3.15
N GLU A 37 11.64 2.21 -3.00
CA GLU A 37 11.84 2.96 -1.75
C GLU A 37 10.54 3.14 -0.96
N GLY A 38 9.42 2.62 -1.47
CA GLY A 38 8.14 2.69 -0.78
C GLY A 38 7.43 4.04 -0.89
N VAL A 39 7.77 4.84 -1.88
CA VAL A 39 7.15 6.13 -2.19
C VAL A 39 6.44 6.09 -3.54
N VAL A 40 5.53 7.04 -3.75
CA VAL A 40 4.81 7.18 -5.02
C VAL A 40 5.64 7.97 -6.03
N ASN A 41 5.72 7.45 -7.25
CA ASN A 41 6.19 8.22 -8.41
C ASN A 41 4.99 8.81 -9.13
N TYR A 42 4.84 10.13 -9.08
CA TYR A 42 3.72 10.85 -9.68
C TYR A 42 3.95 11.27 -11.14
N ASN A 43 5.10 10.94 -11.75
CA ASN A 43 5.44 11.43 -13.09
C ASN A 43 4.55 10.85 -14.21
N ASP A 44 3.92 9.72 -13.97
CA ASP A 44 3.06 9.05 -14.96
C ASP A 44 1.79 8.53 -14.29
N VAL A 45 0.98 9.44 -13.76
CA VAL A 45 -0.32 9.12 -13.21
C VAL A 45 -1.38 9.35 -14.29
N ILE A 46 -2.15 8.32 -14.58
CA ILE A 46 -3.26 8.43 -15.54
C ILE A 46 -4.55 8.80 -14.85
N THR A 47 -5.43 9.47 -15.57
CA THR A 47 -6.80 9.73 -15.13
C THR A 47 -7.77 8.71 -15.70
N ARG A 48 -8.83 8.41 -14.95
CA ARG A 48 -9.87 7.46 -15.34
C ARG A 48 -11.23 8.04 -15.06
N THR A 49 -12.21 7.67 -15.86
CA THR A 49 -13.61 7.97 -15.56
C THR A 49 -14.16 6.92 -14.61
N ILE A 50 -14.58 7.35 -13.43
CA ILE A 50 -15.11 6.47 -12.39
C ILE A 50 -16.62 6.62 -12.34
N THR A 51 -17.31 5.56 -12.68
CA THR A 51 -18.78 5.51 -12.70
C THR A 51 -19.40 4.91 -11.44
N LYS A 52 -18.60 4.14 -10.69
CA LYS A 52 -19.04 3.50 -9.45
C LYS A 52 -19.30 4.53 -8.36
N LYS A 53 -20.41 4.39 -7.68
CA LYS A 53 -20.82 5.25 -6.55
C LYS A 53 -20.42 4.64 -5.21
N ASN A 54 -20.48 5.43 -4.14
CA ASN A 54 -20.20 5.00 -2.76
C ASN A 54 -18.79 4.46 -2.56
N ILE A 55 -17.80 5.12 -3.16
CA ILE A 55 -16.38 4.76 -3.07
C ILE A 55 -15.54 5.78 -2.30
N ASP A 56 -16.16 6.68 -1.55
CA ASP A 56 -15.48 7.78 -0.85
C ASP A 56 -14.37 7.26 0.08
N GLN A 57 -14.57 6.10 0.72
CA GLN A 57 -13.58 5.48 1.58
C GLN A 57 -12.35 4.99 0.82
N LYS A 58 -12.40 4.85 -0.52
CA LYS A 58 -11.29 4.41 -1.35
C LYS A 58 -10.39 5.54 -1.82
N PHE A 59 -10.84 6.79 -1.72
CA PHE A 59 -9.96 7.92 -1.95
C PHE A 59 -8.83 7.95 -0.92
N LEU A 60 -7.61 8.07 -1.42
CA LEU A 60 -6.42 7.98 -0.59
C LEU A 60 -6.30 9.17 0.38
N ARG A 61 -5.86 8.86 1.58
CA ARG A 61 -5.60 9.81 2.67
C ARG A 61 -4.16 9.65 3.14
N LYS A 62 -3.58 10.73 3.65
CA LYS A 62 -2.24 10.67 4.23
C LYS A 62 -2.15 9.59 5.30
N GLY A 63 -1.12 8.76 5.19
CA GLY A 63 -0.92 7.61 6.06
C GLY A 63 -1.48 6.30 5.53
N ASP A 64 -2.19 6.30 4.42
CA ASP A 64 -2.62 5.08 3.77
C ASP A 64 -1.42 4.28 3.26
N ILE A 65 -1.55 2.98 3.29
CA ILE A 65 -0.57 2.03 2.74
C ILE A 65 -1.23 1.33 1.58
N ILE A 66 -0.55 1.30 0.44
CA ILE A 66 -1.03 0.59 -0.74
C ILE A 66 -0.13 -0.61 -0.97
N ILE A 67 -0.73 -1.80 -1.13
CA ILE A 67 -0.02 -3.05 -1.37
C ILE A 67 -0.30 -3.58 -2.78
N GLU A 68 0.74 -4.04 -3.45
CA GLU A 68 0.66 -4.70 -4.74
C GLU A 68 0.05 -6.08 -4.59
N LYS A 69 -1.01 -6.35 -5.33
CA LYS A 69 -1.73 -7.64 -5.33
C LYS A 69 -1.34 -8.51 -6.52
N SER A 70 -0.91 -7.90 -7.61
CA SER A 70 -0.53 -8.59 -8.84
C SER A 70 0.56 -7.81 -9.56
N GLY A 71 1.54 -8.50 -10.15
CA GLY A 71 2.58 -7.88 -10.95
C GLY A 71 4.02 -8.19 -10.52
N GLY A 72 4.21 -9.10 -9.58
CA GLY A 72 5.55 -9.57 -9.20
C GLY A 72 6.23 -10.38 -10.30
N SER A 73 7.51 -10.67 -10.10
CA SER A 73 8.34 -11.51 -10.95
C SER A 73 9.22 -12.42 -10.09
N ASP A 74 9.96 -13.33 -10.73
CA ASP A 74 10.92 -14.17 -9.99
C ASP A 74 11.99 -13.36 -9.27
N LYS A 75 12.40 -12.23 -9.85
CA LYS A 75 13.38 -11.32 -9.27
C LYS A 75 12.78 -10.44 -8.16
N PHE A 76 11.59 -9.91 -8.39
CA PHE A 76 10.90 -9.02 -7.47
C PHE A 76 9.57 -9.65 -7.05
N PRO A 77 9.44 -10.12 -5.79
CA PRO A 77 8.19 -10.72 -5.34
C PRO A 77 7.04 -9.72 -5.44
N VAL A 78 5.82 -10.23 -5.59
CA VAL A 78 4.60 -9.42 -5.44
C VAL A 78 4.42 -9.01 -3.98
N GLY A 79 3.72 -7.93 -3.74
CA GLY A 79 3.46 -7.43 -2.39
C GLY A 79 4.29 -6.20 -2.00
N ARG A 80 4.83 -5.47 -2.99
CA ARG A 80 5.43 -4.16 -2.70
C ARG A 80 4.42 -3.28 -2.01
N VAL A 81 4.92 -2.49 -1.09
CA VAL A 81 4.12 -1.51 -0.37
C VAL A 81 4.65 -0.10 -0.59
N ILE A 82 3.72 0.86 -0.63
CA ILE A 82 4.05 2.28 -0.61
C ILE A 82 3.29 2.97 0.52
N TYR A 83 3.89 4.02 1.03
CA TYR A 83 3.26 4.94 1.97
C TYR A 83 2.72 6.15 1.21
N PHE A 84 1.44 6.45 1.38
CA PHE A 84 0.82 7.58 0.72
C PHE A 84 0.87 8.83 1.60
N ASP A 85 1.49 9.88 1.09
CA ASP A 85 1.59 11.20 1.72
C ASP A 85 1.18 12.35 0.78
N GLY A 86 0.52 12.01 -0.33
CA GLY A 86 0.03 12.96 -1.30
C GLY A 86 -1.25 13.71 -0.89
N ASP A 87 -1.85 14.39 -1.84
CA ASP A 87 -3.07 15.16 -1.62
C ASP A 87 -4.24 14.26 -1.25
N GLU A 88 -4.88 14.57 -0.12
CA GLU A 88 -6.00 13.78 0.38
C GLU A 88 -7.23 13.88 -0.53
N ASN A 89 -7.96 12.78 -0.62
CA ASN A 89 -9.23 12.68 -1.35
C ASN A 89 -9.12 13.04 -2.84
N THR A 90 -7.94 12.87 -3.43
CA THR A 90 -7.66 13.18 -4.85
C THR A 90 -7.43 11.93 -5.67
N TYR A 91 -6.68 10.98 -5.13
CA TYR A 91 -6.24 9.78 -5.84
C TYR A 91 -7.05 8.55 -5.46
N LEU A 92 -7.31 7.71 -6.46
CA LEU A 92 -7.68 6.31 -6.28
C LEU A 92 -6.49 5.41 -6.60
N PHE A 93 -6.67 4.12 -6.50
CA PHE A 93 -5.70 3.09 -6.81
C PHE A 93 -6.39 1.99 -7.62
N ASN A 94 -5.63 1.29 -8.47
CA ASN A 94 -6.22 0.35 -9.42
C ASN A 94 -6.55 -1.02 -8.76
N ASN A 95 -7.20 -1.86 -9.53
CA ASN A 95 -7.64 -3.19 -9.09
C ASN A 95 -6.50 -4.21 -8.88
N PHE A 96 -5.27 -3.91 -9.31
CA PHE A 96 -4.07 -4.72 -9.02
C PHE A 96 -3.38 -4.33 -7.71
N THR A 97 -3.96 -3.41 -6.99
CA THR A 97 -3.47 -2.91 -5.69
C THR A 97 -4.58 -2.95 -4.66
N GLY A 98 -4.21 -2.91 -3.39
CA GLY A 98 -5.14 -2.88 -2.26
C GLY A 98 -4.76 -1.81 -1.26
N LEU A 99 -5.76 -1.28 -0.58
CA LEU A 99 -5.59 -0.25 0.44
C LEU A 99 -5.62 -0.85 1.84
N LEU A 100 -4.59 -0.56 2.61
CA LEU A 100 -4.50 -0.85 4.03
C LEU A 100 -4.50 0.48 4.80
N ARG A 101 -5.56 0.73 5.56
CA ARG A 101 -5.71 1.95 6.35
C ARG A 101 -5.76 1.63 7.83
N VAL A 102 -4.89 2.24 8.61
CA VAL A 102 -4.88 2.11 10.07
C VAL A 102 -6.19 2.64 10.64
N LYS A 103 -6.88 1.80 11.41
CA LYS A 103 -8.19 2.13 12.01
C LYS A 103 -8.07 3.08 13.20
N ASP A 104 -7.09 2.87 14.05
CA ASP A 104 -6.89 3.66 15.26
C ASP A 104 -5.46 4.25 15.30
N LYS A 105 -5.36 5.52 14.91
CA LYS A 105 -4.09 6.25 14.87
C LYS A 105 -3.58 6.68 16.24
N LYS A 106 -4.36 6.51 17.30
CA LYS A 106 -3.92 6.74 18.69
C LYS A 106 -3.07 5.58 19.20
N ILE A 107 -3.32 4.38 18.68
CA ILE A 107 -2.62 3.14 19.05
C ILE A 107 -1.51 2.82 18.05
N TRP A 108 -1.74 3.05 16.76
CA TRP A 108 -0.86 2.68 15.69
C TRP A 108 -0.44 3.88 14.84
N ASN A 109 0.86 4.12 14.76
CA ASN A 109 1.43 5.04 13.79
C ASN A 109 1.42 4.38 12.41
N SER A 110 0.73 4.98 11.43
CA SER A 110 0.61 4.42 10.08
C SER A 110 1.97 4.17 9.42
N LYS A 111 2.94 5.03 9.68
CA LYS A 111 4.29 4.89 9.12
C LYS A 111 5.06 3.75 9.77
N TYR A 112 4.83 3.48 11.05
CA TYR A 112 5.39 2.31 11.72
C TYR A 112 4.85 1.01 11.12
N VAL A 113 3.54 0.95 10.85
CA VAL A 113 2.90 -0.17 10.16
C VAL A 113 3.51 -0.34 8.75
N PHE A 114 3.65 0.76 8.02
CA PHE A 114 4.31 0.75 6.71
C PHE A 114 5.75 0.21 6.78
N TYR A 115 6.58 0.70 7.70
CA TYR A 115 7.96 0.23 7.83
C TYR A 115 8.04 -1.24 8.19
N SER A 116 7.12 -1.76 8.99
CA SER A 116 7.04 -3.18 9.32
C SER A 116 6.76 -4.03 8.08
N LEU A 117 5.81 -3.61 7.26
CA LEU A 117 5.47 -4.25 5.98
C LEU A 117 6.61 -4.13 4.97
N PHE A 118 7.20 -2.96 4.86
CA PHE A 118 8.31 -2.67 3.94
C PHE A 118 9.54 -3.52 4.26
N ALA A 119 9.92 -3.63 5.53
CA ALA A 119 11.01 -4.47 5.97
C ALA A 119 10.74 -5.95 5.68
N ASN A 120 9.51 -6.42 5.91
CA ASN A 120 9.11 -7.78 5.57
C ASN A 120 9.21 -8.04 4.06
N TYR A 121 8.72 -7.13 3.24
CA TYR A 121 8.82 -7.24 1.79
C TYR A 121 10.28 -7.32 1.33
N ARG A 122 11.14 -6.45 1.84
CA ARG A 122 12.58 -6.41 1.50
C ARG A 122 13.32 -7.70 1.85
N ARG A 123 12.85 -8.45 2.85
CA ARG A 123 13.39 -9.75 3.21
C ARG A 123 12.76 -10.91 2.43
N GLY A 124 11.87 -10.64 1.49
CA GLY A 124 11.16 -11.65 0.72
C GLY A 124 10.01 -12.32 1.47
N GLY A 125 9.50 -11.72 2.54
CA GLY A 125 8.46 -12.31 3.39
C GLY A 125 7.10 -12.51 2.71
N THR A 126 6.86 -11.86 1.58
CA THR A 126 5.63 -12.07 0.81
C THR A 126 5.69 -13.30 -0.10
N ARG A 127 6.88 -13.89 -0.34
CA ARG A 127 7.03 -15.05 -1.25
C ARG A 127 6.21 -16.25 -0.81
N ALA A 128 6.05 -16.47 0.49
CA ALA A 128 5.23 -17.57 1.02
C ALA A 128 3.73 -17.43 0.69
N PHE A 129 3.31 -16.24 0.30
CA PHE A 129 1.92 -15.90 -0.03
C PHE A 129 1.70 -15.68 -1.53
N GLU A 130 2.70 -15.96 -2.37
CA GLU A 130 2.57 -15.86 -3.81
C GLU A 130 1.80 -17.04 -4.40
N ASN A 131 0.95 -16.75 -5.37
CA ASN A 131 0.34 -17.72 -6.24
C ASN A 131 0.78 -17.43 -7.67
N LYS A 132 1.46 -18.39 -8.29
CA LYS A 132 1.96 -18.27 -9.67
C LYS A 132 1.01 -19.02 -10.60
N THR A 133 0.25 -18.27 -11.39
CA THR A 133 -0.55 -18.82 -12.48
C THR A 133 -0.12 -18.17 -13.79
N THR A 134 0.26 -18.96 -14.79
CA THR A 134 0.58 -18.50 -16.16
C THR A 134 1.63 -17.36 -16.22
N GLY A 135 2.66 -17.39 -15.37
CA GLY A 135 3.72 -16.37 -15.35
C GLY A 135 3.37 -15.09 -14.61
N ILE A 136 2.14 -14.93 -14.15
CA ILE A 136 1.71 -13.79 -13.32
C ILE A 136 1.82 -14.17 -11.84
N HIS A 137 2.47 -13.31 -11.08
CA HIS A 137 2.61 -13.46 -9.63
C HIS A 137 1.50 -12.67 -8.94
N ASN A 138 0.63 -13.37 -8.23
CA ASN A 138 -0.43 -12.79 -7.42
C ASN A 138 -0.16 -13.00 -5.94
N LEU A 139 -0.48 -12.02 -5.13
CA LEU A 139 -0.43 -12.12 -3.68
C LEU A 139 -1.77 -12.70 -3.18
N LYS A 140 -1.71 -13.72 -2.34
CA LYS A 140 -2.85 -14.16 -1.53
C LYS A 140 -3.11 -13.12 -0.43
N THR A 141 -3.69 -11.99 -0.81
CA THR A 141 -3.75 -10.77 0.01
C THR A 141 -4.49 -10.99 1.30
N ASP A 142 -5.66 -11.63 1.28
CA ASP A 142 -6.45 -11.88 2.49
C ASP A 142 -5.72 -12.80 3.46
N ASP A 143 -5.03 -13.82 2.96
CA ASP A 143 -4.22 -14.73 3.76
C ASP A 143 -3.02 -14.00 4.39
N PHE A 144 -2.32 -13.18 3.60
CA PHE A 144 -1.22 -12.36 4.08
C PHE A 144 -1.67 -11.40 5.19
N VAL A 145 -2.72 -10.63 4.96
CA VAL A 145 -3.23 -9.63 5.91
C VAL A 145 -3.71 -10.28 7.21
N SER A 146 -4.31 -11.47 7.13
CA SER A 146 -4.79 -12.20 8.30
C SER A 146 -3.68 -12.86 9.13
N ARG A 147 -2.52 -13.12 8.53
CA ARG A 147 -1.42 -13.83 9.20
C ARG A 147 -0.24 -12.95 9.58
N PHE A 148 -0.05 -11.80 8.95
CA PHE A 148 1.09 -10.95 9.22
C PHE A 148 1.02 -10.33 10.61
N ASP A 149 2.08 -10.51 11.39
CA ASP A 149 2.21 -9.98 12.74
C ASP A 149 3.09 -8.74 12.80
N ILE A 150 2.64 -7.74 13.55
CA ILE A 150 3.39 -6.51 13.83
C ILE A 150 3.65 -6.43 15.35
N TYR A 151 4.87 -6.03 15.73
CA TYR A 151 5.18 -5.79 17.13
C TYR A 151 4.33 -4.66 17.70
N GLU A 152 3.64 -4.96 18.79
CA GLU A 152 2.83 -4.01 19.51
C GLU A 152 3.70 -3.23 20.51
N LEU A 153 4.03 -2.01 20.16
CA LEU A 153 4.82 -1.09 20.95
C LEU A 153 3.96 0.10 21.39
N PRO A 154 4.28 0.75 22.50
CA PRO A 154 3.67 2.02 22.86
C PRO A 154 3.83 3.03 21.73
N ILE A 155 2.81 3.88 21.49
CA ILE A 155 2.80 4.83 20.37
C ILE A 155 4.04 5.76 20.37
N LYS A 156 4.55 6.12 21.54
CA LYS A 156 5.77 6.93 21.65
C LYS A 156 7.01 6.22 21.09
N GLU A 157 7.10 4.92 21.30
CA GLU A 157 8.21 4.12 20.74
C GLU A 157 8.06 3.95 19.24
N GLN A 158 6.84 3.72 18.74
CA GLN A 158 6.57 3.67 17.31
C GLN A 158 7.00 4.98 16.64
N ASN A 159 6.62 6.13 17.22
CA ASN A 159 6.98 7.45 16.70
C ASN A 159 8.51 7.63 16.64
N LEU A 160 9.22 7.22 17.69
CA LEU A 160 10.67 7.32 17.73
C LEU A 160 11.36 6.46 16.66
N ILE A 161 10.84 5.25 16.43
CA ILE A 161 11.33 4.38 15.36
C ILE A 161 11.12 5.04 14.00
N CYS A 162 9.93 5.61 13.75
CA CYS A 162 9.63 6.31 12.51
C CYS A 162 10.56 7.50 12.26
N GLU A 163 10.84 8.30 13.29
CA GLU A 163 11.77 9.43 13.18
C GLU A 163 13.18 8.97 12.79
N LYS A 164 13.65 7.89 13.40
CA LYS A 164 14.97 7.31 13.08
C LYS A 164 15.00 6.75 11.64
N MET A 165 13.96 6.04 11.25
CA MET A 165 13.87 5.47 9.90
C MET A 165 13.80 6.57 8.84
N ASP A 166 13.04 7.63 9.08
CA ASP A 166 12.95 8.78 8.17
C ASP A 166 14.32 9.43 7.95
N LYS A 167 15.11 9.60 9.01
CA LYS A 167 16.47 10.13 8.89
C LYS A 167 17.38 9.23 8.07
N ILE A 168 17.31 7.91 8.28
CA ILE A 168 18.10 6.93 7.52
C ILE A 168 17.72 7.00 6.04
N TYR A 169 16.45 7.00 5.72
CA TYR A 169 15.98 7.09 4.34
C TYR A 169 16.36 8.41 3.67
N ASN A 170 16.33 9.52 4.39
CA ASN A 170 16.76 10.81 3.85
C ASN A 170 18.27 10.89 3.60
N ILE A 171 19.08 10.13 4.33
CA ILE A 171 20.52 10.06 4.11
C ILE A 171 20.85 9.19 2.87
N ILE A 172 20.04 8.17 2.59
CA ILE A 172 20.26 7.24 1.48
C ILE A 172 19.74 7.80 0.14
N LYS A 173 18.82 8.76 0.18
CA LYS A 173 18.36 9.51 -0.99
C LYS A 173 19.38 10.56 -1.40
#